data_8f3c1250e91d613cb9d92a2104e25017
#
_entry.id   8f3c1250e91d613cb9d92a2104e25017
#
_cell.length_a   1.000
_cell.length_b   1.000
_cell.length_c   1.000
_cell.angle_alpha   90.00
_cell.angle_beta   90.00
_cell.angle_gamma   90.00
#
_symmetry.space_group_name_H-M   'P 1'
#
loop_
_entity.id
_entity.type
_entity.pdbx_description
1 polymer ?
#
loop_
_entity_poly.entity_id
_entity_poly.type
_entity_poly.pdbx_seq_one_letter_code
_entity_poly.pdbx_strand_id
1 'polypeptide(L)'
;MALKTIFHLDTTQRWAHLASNLNNYLGAQLDADIEVLVNGDGITVYFDAQVTEFIAAHPQVKFFACHNSLQQRHLDERQLPATVQVVPVGVVKLAQAEAAGYGYIKP
;
A
#
# COMPACT_ATOMS: atom_id res chain seq x y z
N MET A 1 -19.54 12.81 2.91
CA MET A 1 -18.54 12.25 3.85
C MET A 1 -17.61 11.35 3.06
N ALA A 2 -16.30 11.58 3.18
CA ALA A 2 -15.32 10.76 2.48
C ALA A 2 -15.23 9.36 3.10
N LEU A 3 -15.09 8.35 2.24
CA LEU A 3 -14.67 7.04 2.69
C LEU A 3 -13.18 7.07 3.01
N LYS A 4 -12.77 6.27 3.96
CA LYS A 4 -11.36 6.09 4.33
C LYS A 4 -11.06 4.61 4.38
N THR A 5 -10.13 4.15 3.56
CA THR A 5 -9.82 2.74 3.44
C THR A 5 -8.32 2.54 3.41
N ILE A 6 -7.83 1.57 4.18
CA ILE A 6 -6.45 1.10 4.08
C ILE A 6 -6.45 -0.37 3.65
N PHE A 7 -5.77 -0.65 2.54
CA PHE A 7 -5.53 -2.00 2.06
C PHE A 7 -4.21 -2.50 2.61
N HIS A 8 -4.14 -3.79 2.93
CA HIS A 8 -2.97 -4.40 3.53
C HIS A 8 -2.46 -5.54 2.65
N LEU A 9 -1.24 -5.42 2.13
CA LEU A 9 -0.59 -6.44 1.31
C LEU A 9 0.60 -7.01 2.06
N ASP A 10 0.56 -8.32 2.35
CA ASP A 10 1.67 -9.01 3.04
C ASP A 10 2.26 -10.17 2.22
N THR A 11 1.76 -10.42 1.03
CA THR A 11 2.30 -11.43 0.11
C THR A 11 2.30 -10.90 -1.32
N THR A 12 3.24 -11.37 -2.13
CA THR A 12 3.31 -10.99 -3.55
C THR A 12 2.16 -11.57 -4.37
N GLN A 13 1.65 -12.73 -3.97
CA GLN A 13 0.58 -13.41 -4.70
C GLN A 13 -0.73 -12.63 -4.73
N ARG A 14 -0.94 -11.74 -3.78
CA ARG A 14 -2.17 -10.96 -3.70
C ARG A 14 -2.08 -9.60 -4.39
N TRP A 15 -0.96 -9.27 -5.00
CA TRP A 15 -0.81 -7.98 -5.68
C TRP A 15 -1.85 -7.78 -6.79
N ALA A 16 -2.04 -8.78 -7.65
CA ALA A 16 -2.99 -8.64 -8.76
C ALA A 16 -4.41 -8.39 -8.24
N HIS A 17 -4.79 -9.05 -7.14
CA HIS A 17 -6.10 -8.84 -6.53
C HIS A 17 -6.22 -7.44 -5.93
N LEU A 18 -5.17 -6.96 -5.26
CA LEU A 18 -5.13 -5.59 -4.75
C LEU A 18 -5.29 -4.58 -5.89
N ALA A 19 -4.54 -4.74 -6.96
CA ALA A 19 -4.62 -3.84 -8.12
C ALA A 19 -6.03 -3.80 -8.70
N SER A 20 -6.69 -4.95 -8.82
CA SER A 20 -8.07 -5.05 -9.27
C SER A 20 -9.02 -4.33 -8.31
N ASN A 21 -8.85 -4.52 -7.00
CA ASN A 21 -9.66 -3.85 -6.00
C ASN A 21 -9.51 -2.33 -6.07
N LEU A 22 -8.28 -1.84 -6.24
CA LEU A 22 -8.02 -0.41 -6.36
C LEU A 22 -8.68 0.17 -7.61
N ASN A 23 -8.58 -0.51 -8.75
CA ASN A 23 -9.24 -0.07 -9.98
C ASN A 23 -10.75 -0.02 -9.83
N ASN A 24 -11.34 -1.03 -9.20
CA ASN A 24 -12.78 -1.07 -8.95
C ASN A 24 -13.21 0.05 -8.00
N TYR A 25 -12.43 0.28 -6.94
CA TYR A 25 -12.72 1.31 -5.96
C TYR A 25 -12.71 2.70 -6.61
N LEU A 26 -11.65 2.98 -7.36
CA LEU A 26 -11.51 4.28 -8.06
C LEU A 26 -12.59 4.44 -9.14
N GLY A 27 -12.94 3.35 -9.81
CA GLY A 27 -14.00 3.36 -10.84
C GLY A 27 -15.36 3.69 -10.29
N ALA A 28 -15.60 3.50 -8.99
CA ALA A 28 -16.85 3.89 -8.34
C ALA A 28 -17.00 5.41 -8.19
N GLN A 29 -15.93 6.18 -8.40
CA GLN A 29 -15.92 7.65 -8.39
C GLN A 29 -16.45 8.25 -7.09
N LEU A 30 -16.12 7.61 -5.96
CA LEU A 30 -16.48 8.08 -4.64
C LEU A 30 -15.43 9.04 -4.10
N ASP A 31 -15.84 9.95 -3.21
CA ASP A 31 -14.91 10.75 -2.42
C ASP A 31 -14.27 9.83 -1.38
N ALA A 32 -12.97 9.62 -1.49
CA ALA A 32 -12.29 8.63 -0.65
C ALA A 32 -10.82 8.96 -0.44
N ASP A 33 -10.33 8.66 0.77
CA ASP A 33 -8.92 8.59 1.09
C ASP A 33 -8.51 7.11 1.06
N ILE A 34 -7.60 6.76 0.16
CA ILE A 34 -7.19 5.38 -0.04
C ILE A 34 -5.71 5.25 0.27
N GLU A 35 -5.38 4.34 1.19
CA GLU A 35 -4.02 4.02 1.58
C GLU A 35 -3.75 2.53 1.32
N VAL A 36 -2.49 2.21 1.06
CA VAL A 36 -2.01 0.84 0.95
C VAL A 36 -0.79 0.69 1.85
N LEU A 37 -0.82 -0.27 2.76
CA LEU A 37 0.35 -0.64 3.58
C LEU A 37 0.87 -1.98 3.09
N VAL A 38 2.15 -2.03 2.75
CA VAL A 38 2.82 -3.26 2.32
C VAL A 38 3.90 -3.63 3.34
N ASN A 39 3.85 -4.86 3.83
CA ASN A 39 4.83 -5.38 4.78
C ASN A 39 5.10 -6.87 4.50
N GLY A 40 5.94 -7.47 5.34
CA GLY A 40 6.30 -8.88 5.23
C GLY A 40 6.83 -9.21 3.85
N ASP A 41 6.50 -10.39 3.35
CA ASP A 41 6.95 -10.85 2.05
C ASP A 41 6.35 -10.07 0.88
N GLY A 42 5.28 -9.33 1.11
CA GLY A 42 4.70 -8.46 0.09
C GLY A 42 5.59 -7.30 -0.31
N ILE A 43 6.57 -6.93 0.54
CA ILE A 43 7.39 -5.73 0.33
C ILE A 43 8.17 -5.75 -0.99
N THR A 44 8.48 -6.94 -1.51
CA THR A 44 9.23 -7.07 -2.76
C THR A 44 8.46 -6.60 -3.98
N VAL A 45 7.14 -6.46 -3.91
CA VAL A 45 6.34 -5.96 -5.05
C VAL A 45 6.78 -4.55 -5.46
N TYR A 46 7.26 -3.75 -4.51
CA TYR A 46 7.69 -2.38 -4.80
C TYR A 46 8.91 -2.30 -5.70
N PHE A 47 9.62 -3.41 -5.90
CA PHE A 47 10.80 -3.47 -6.77
C PHE A 47 10.48 -4.06 -8.15
N ASP A 48 9.21 -4.34 -8.43
CA ASP A 48 8.73 -4.82 -9.72
C ASP A 48 8.37 -3.62 -10.60
N ALA A 49 8.85 -3.61 -11.86
CA ALA A 49 8.62 -2.50 -12.78
C ALA A 49 7.12 -2.26 -13.05
N GLN A 50 6.32 -3.32 -13.14
CA GLN A 50 4.88 -3.19 -13.39
C GLN A 50 4.18 -2.53 -12.20
N VAL A 51 4.62 -2.83 -10.98
CA VAL A 51 4.07 -2.20 -9.78
C VAL A 51 4.43 -0.72 -9.73
N THR A 52 5.67 -0.38 -10.08
CA THR A 52 6.10 1.02 -10.16
C THR A 52 5.24 1.80 -11.17
N GLU A 53 4.95 1.22 -12.32
CA GLU A 53 4.06 1.83 -13.31
C GLU A 53 2.64 2.02 -12.78
N PHE A 54 2.12 1.02 -12.09
CA PHE A 54 0.79 1.09 -11.47
C PHE A 54 0.71 2.25 -10.48
N ILE A 55 1.71 2.35 -9.58
CA ILE A 55 1.76 3.41 -8.58
C ILE A 55 1.79 4.80 -9.24
N ALA A 56 2.62 4.96 -10.28
CA ALA A 56 2.70 6.23 -11.00
C ALA A 56 1.38 6.61 -11.69
N ALA A 57 0.62 5.61 -12.14
CA ALA A 57 -0.67 5.83 -12.79
C ALA A 57 -1.82 6.09 -11.81
N HIS A 58 -1.59 5.89 -10.50
CA HIS A 58 -2.63 6.04 -9.49
C HIS A 58 -2.17 7.00 -8.36
N PRO A 59 -1.91 8.28 -8.71
CA PRO A 59 -1.37 9.25 -7.73
C PRO A 59 -2.32 9.57 -6.59
N GLN A 60 -3.60 9.27 -6.72
CA GLN A 60 -4.61 9.48 -5.68
C GLN A 60 -4.55 8.43 -4.57
N VAL A 61 -3.82 7.34 -4.77
CA VAL A 61 -3.61 6.30 -3.76
C VAL A 61 -2.27 6.52 -3.06
N LYS A 62 -2.26 6.49 -1.74
CA LYS A 62 -1.05 6.65 -0.93
C LYS A 62 -0.49 5.26 -0.59
N PHE A 63 0.74 5.00 -1.01
CA PHE A 63 1.41 3.74 -0.78
C PHE A 63 2.47 3.88 0.31
N PHE A 64 2.48 2.92 1.24
CA PHE A 64 3.40 2.89 2.38
C PHE A 64 4.18 1.57 2.41
N ALA A 65 5.42 1.64 2.85
CA ALA A 65 6.31 0.49 3.01
C ALA A 65 6.78 0.40 4.47
N CYS A 66 6.76 -0.81 5.01
CA CYS A 66 7.25 -1.09 6.35
C CYS A 66 8.78 -1.13 6.37
N HIS A 67 9.41 -0.24 7.15
CA HIS A 67 10.87 -0.20 7.28
C HIS A 67 11.43 -1.53 7.79
N ASN A 68 10.82 -2.12 8.82
CA ASN A 68 11.29 -3.39 9.37
C ASN A 68 11.30 -4.50 8.33
N SER A 69 10.28 -4.56 7.48
CA SER A 69 10.21 -5.57 6.42
C SER A 69 11.29 -5.37 5.36
N LEU A 70 11.60 -4.12 5.02
CA LEU A 70 12.71 -3.80 4.11
C LEU A 70 14.05 -4.21 4.72
N GLN A 71 14.28 -3.83 5.97
CA GLN A 71 15.54 -4.09 6.66
C GLN A 71 15.80 -5.60 6.81
N GLN A 72 14.78 -6.36 7.21
CA GLN A 72 14.90 -7.82 7.38
C GLN A 72 15.24 -8.54 6.08
N ARG A 73 14.92 -7.94 4.93
CA ARG A 73 15.15 -8.52 3.61
C ARG A 73 16.32 -7.86 2.88
N HIS A 74 17.06 -6.98 3.57
CA HIS A 74 18.22 -6.28 3.01
C HIS A 74 17.88 -5.50 1.73
N LEU A 75 16.69 -4.88 1.71
CA LEU A 75 16.23 -4.06 0.59
C LEU A 75 16.51 -2.58 0.87
N ASP A 76 16.95 -1.88 -0.17
CA ASP A 76 17.35 -0.47 -0.07
C ASP A 76 16.13 0.43 -0.27
N GLU A 77 15.80 1.23 0.75
CA GLU A 77 14.68 2.19 0.68
C GLU A 77 14.84 3.19 -0.45
N ARG A 78 16.06 3.51 -0.84
CA ARG A 78 16.34 4.48 -1.93
C ARG A 78 15.90 3.96 -3.29
N GLN A 79 15.64 2.65 -3.42
CA GLN A 79 15.19 2.02 -4.66
C GLN A 79 13.69 1.86 -4.74
N LEU A 80 12.95 2.31 -3.72
CA LEU A 80 11.49 2.31 -3.75
C LEU A 80 10.98 3.30 -4.81
N PRO A 81 9.76 3.08 -5.35
CA PRO A 81 9.12 4.11 -6.17
C PRO A 81 9.06 5.44 -5.42
N ALA A 82 9.23 6.55 -6.14
CA ALA A 82 9.46 7.87 -5.55
C ALA A 82 8.34 8.33 -4.60
N THR A 83 7.11 7.90 -4.84
CA THR A 83 5.94 8.32 -4.05
C THR A 83 5.62 7.40 -2.88
N VAL A 84 6.31 6.26 -2.76
CA VAL A 84 6.11 5.35 -1.63
C VAL A 84 6.74 5.95 -0.38
N GLN A 85 5.96 6.03 0.69
CA GLN A 85 6.42 6.54 1.98
C GLN A 85 6.79 5.39 2.89
N VAL A 86 7.93 5.51 3.57
CA VAL A 86 8.38 4.48 4.53
C VAL A 86 7.86 4.82 5.91
N VAL A 87 7.26 3.83 6.57
CA VAL A 87 6.85 3.92 7.97
C VAL A 87 7.70 2.98 8.82
N PRO A 88 8.00 3.33 10.07
CA PRO A 88 8.89 2.50 10.91
C PRO A 88 8.38 1.09 11.12
N VAL A 89 7.09 0.93 11.45
CA VAL A 89 6.47 -0.36 11.77
C VAL A 89 5.10 -0.43 11.09
N GLY A 90 4.95 -1.33 10.13
CA GLY A 90 3.74 -1.41 9.32
C GLY A 90 2.48 -1.69 10.14
N VAL A 91 2.53 -2.61 11.10
CA VAL A 91 1.36 -2.94 11.91
C VAL A 91 0.92 -1.77 12.80
N VAL A 92 1.84 -0.90 13.20
CA VAL A 92 1.49 0.32 13.92
C VAL A 92 0.77 1.30 13.00
N LYS A 93 1.24 1.43 11.75
CA LYS A 93 0.54 2.25 10.73
C LYS A 93 -0.89 1.77 10.54
N LEU A 94 -1.11 0.44 10.45
CA LEU A 94 -2.45 -0.11 10.31
C LEU A 94 -3.34 0.24 11.51
N ALA A 95 -2.81 0.08 12.72
CA ALA A 95 -3.56 0.41 13.94
C ALA A 95 -3.90 1.91 14.00
N GLN A 96 -2.96 2.77 13.62
CA GLN A 96 -3.19 4.21 13.58
C GLN A 96 -4.24 4.59 12.55
N ALA A 97 -4.24 3.95 11.39
CA ALA A 97 -5.24 4.17 10.36
C ALA A 97 -6.63 3.79 10.85
N GLU A 98 -6.76 2.63 11.50
CA GLU A 98 -8.05 2.21 12.06
C GLU A 98 -8.53 3.17 13.15
N ALA A 99 -7.64 3.64 14.01
CA ALA A 99 -7.99 4.63 15.03
C ALA A 99 -8.45 5.97 14.41
N ALA A 100 -7.94 6.29 13.22
CA ALA A 100 -8.32 7.51 12.48
C ALA A 100 -9.57 7.33 11.62
N GLY A 101 -10.23 6.16 11.70
CA GLY A 101 -11.48 5.90 11.00
C GLY A 101 -11.35 5.23 9.65
N TYR A 102 -10.17 4.71 9.31
CA TYR A 102 -9.99 3.94 8.08
C TYR A 102 -10.55 2.53 8.21
N GLY A 103 -11.32 2.09 7.22
CA GLY A 103 -11.70 0.69 7.11
C GLY A 103 -10.52 -0.15 6.64
N TYR A 104 -10.33 -1.31 7.22
CA TYR A 104 -9.23 -2.22 6.90
C TYR A 104 -9.71 -3.28 5.91
N ILE A 105 -9.01 -3.41 4.77
CA ILE A 105 -9.29 -4.45 3.78
C ILE A 105 -8.00 -5.22 3.49
N LYS A 106 -8.10 -6.53 3.64
CA LYS A 106 -7.02 -7.44 3.24
C LYS A 106 -7.44 -8.16 1.96
N PRO A 107 -6.83 -7.81 0.81
CA PRO A 107 -7.22 -8.40 -0.46
C PRO A 107 -6.89 -9.87 -0.58
#